data_baf9764f683f152dd19102b692c5ce61
#
_entry.id   baf9764f683f152dd19102b692c5ce61
#
_cell.length_a   1.000
_cell.length_b   1.000
_cell.length_c   1.000
_cell.angle_alpha   90.00
_cell.angle_beta   90.00
_cell.angle_gamma   90.00
#
_symmetry.space_group_name_H-M   'P 1'
#
loop_
_entity.id
_entity.type
_entity.pdbx_description
1 polymer ?
#
loop_
_entity_poly.entity_id
_entity_poly.type
_entity_poly.pdbx_seq_one_letter_code
_entity_poly.pdbx_strand_id
1 'polypeptide(L)'
;MAVAETLDNGKAVRETLNADLPLFIDHFRYFASVIRAESGTISDLDENTISQEIYEPYGVVAQIIPWNFPLLMAAWKLAPAIAAGNCVVLKPASSTPLSILLFLDLIKDVLPKGVINVVNGAGGKIGKHLVTHRDVKKVAFTGETSTGQEIMRYATENIIPSTLELGGKSPNVFFKSIMDADDEFFDKAIEGLVLFAFNSGEVCTCPSRALIEESIYEPFMKRVIERVKAIKLGNPLDTENTMGAQNSFNQKEKIAKYLKIAKEDGAECLVGGDIYHSSVNPDGFYIEPTIYKGHNKMRIFQEEIFGPVLSVTTFKDEKEAIEIANDTIYGLGAGVWSRDAQQIHRVSRAIQAGRIWVNCYHVYPAHASFGGYKKSGIGRETHMMMLNNYRHTKNILTSFNTKALGFF
;
A
#
# COMPACT_ATOMS: atom_id res chain seq x y z
N MET A 1 -2.69 19.46 10.01
CA MET A 1 -2.11 18.21 9.48
C MET A 1 -2.50 18.00 7.99
N ALA A 2 -3.80 17.97 7.58
CA ALA A 2 -4.17 17.75 6.18
C ALA A 2 -3.52 18.72 5.19
N VAL A 3 -3.55 20.03 5.50
CA VAL A 3 -2.89 21.05 4.68
C VAL A 3 -1.38 20.80 4.58
N ALA A 4 -0.73 20.43 5.67
CA ALA A 4 0.71 20.14 5.67
C ALA A 4 1.04 18.92 4.81
N GLU A 5 0.22 17.85 4.90
CA GLU A 5 0.36 16.66 4.07
C GLU A 5 0.19 16.99 2.59
N THR A 6 -0.83 17.80 2.25
CA THR A 6 -1.08 18.26 0.88
C THR A 6 0.07 19.11 0.32
N LEU A 7 0.58 20.06 1.10
CA LEU A 7 1.68 20.93 0.67
C LEU A 7 2.98 20.16 0.46
N ASP A 8 3.23 19.15 1.29
CA ASP A 8 4.46 18.36 1.24
C ASP A 8 4.44 17.30 0.11
N ASN A 9 3.26 16.74 -0.18
CA ASN A 9 3.09 15.64 -1.12
C ASN A 9 2.61 16.08 -2.52
N GLY A 10 1.73 17.07 -2.61
CA GLY A 10 1.08 17.52 -3.85
C GLY A 10 -0.31 16.97 -4.10
N LYS A 11 -0.79 15.97 -3.34
CA LYS A 11 -2.15 15.42 -3.46
C LYS A 11 -3.23 16.42 -3.06
N ALA A 12 -4.45 16.21 -3.56
CA ALA A 12 -5.58 17.09 -3.27
C ALA A 12 -5.95 17.08 -1.78
N VAL A 13 -6.22 18.27 -1.21
CA VAL A 13 -6.56 18.43 0.22
C VAL A 13 -7.84 17.66 0.61
N ARG A 14 -8.75 17.47 -0.33
CA ARG A 14 -9.94 16.64 -0.11
C ARG A 14 -9.59 15.17 0.21
N GLU A 15 -8.50 14.64 -0.36
CA GLU A 15 -8.02 13.28 -0.10
C GLU A 15 -7.35 13.21 1.27
N THR A 16 -6.51 14.17 1.63
CA THR A 16 -5.86 14.21 2.94
C THR A 16 -6.87 14.38 4.08
N LEU A 17 -7.95 15.14 3.86
CA LEU A 17 -9.03 15.33 4.84
C LEU A 17 -9.92 14.09 5.01
N ASN A 18 -10.26 13.41 3.91
CA ASN A 18 -11.27 12.35 3.92
C ASN A 18 -10.68 10.93 3.95
N ALA A 19 -9.40 10.76 3.61
CA ALA A 19 -8.74 9.47 3.61
C ALA A 19 -7.52 9.42 4.54
N ASP A 20 -6.48 10.22 4.30
CA ASP A 20 -5.21 10.08 5.02
C ASP A 20 -5.34 10.27 6.53
N LEU A 21 -5.94 11.39 6.97
CA LEU A 21 -6.08 11.70 8.39
C LEU A 21 -7.03 10.75 9.13
N PRO A 22 -8.25 10.45 8.63
CA PRO A 22 -9.12 9.49 9.27
C PRO A 22 -8.47 8.12 9.45
N LEU A 23 -7.79 7.61 8.42
CA LEU A 23 -7.10 6.33 8.48
C LEU A 23 -5.89 6.38 9.44
N PHE A 24 -5.11 7.46 9.42
CA PHE A 24 -4.02 7.68 10.36
C PHE A 24 -4.49 7.58 11.82
N ILE A 25 -5.58 8.26 12.16
CA ILE A 25 -6.15 8.25 13.51
C ILE A 25 -6.69 6.87 13.88
N ASP A 26 -7.42 6.23 12.96
CA ASP A 26 -8.04 4.92 13.19
C ASP A 26 -7.00 3.84 13.49
N HIS A 27 -5.87 3.83 12.80
CA HIS A 27 -4.81 2.84 13.02
C HIS A 27 -4.16 2.98 14.41
N PHE A 28 -3.92 4.19 14.89
CA PHE A 28 -3.43 4.38 16.27
C PHE A 28 -4.46 3.93 17.31
N ARG A 29 -5.73 4.26 17.12
CA ARG A 29 -6.83 3.81 18.01
C ARG A 29 -6.96 2.30 18.03
N TYR A 30 -6.86 1.68 16.86
CA TYR A 30 -6.93 0.22 16.72
C TYR A 30 -5.84 -0.47 17.53
N PHE A 31 -4.56 -0.11 17.36
CA PHE A 31 -3.47 -0.74 18.08
C PHE A 31 -3.48 -0.44 19.59
N ALA A 32 -3.94 0.72 20.01
CA ALA A 32 -4.17 1.03 21.42
C ALA A 32 -5.26 0.13 22.04
N SER A 33 -6.23 -0.33 21.25
CA SER A 33 -7.28 -1.26 21.69
C SER A 33 -6.81 -2.71 21.68
N VAL A 34 -6.10 -3.11 20.63
CA VAL A 34 -5.63 -4.49 20.41
C VAL A 34 -4.74 -5.00 21.54
N ILE A 35 -3.81 -4.18 22.03
CA ILE A 35 -2.90 -4.60 23.11
C ILE A 35 -3.61 -4.98 24.42
N ARG A 36 -4.86 -4.53 24.62
CA ARG A 36 -5.68 -4.94 25.77
C ARG A 36 -6.32 -6.31 25.60
N ALA A 37 -6.44 -6.79 24.37
CA ALA A 37 -6.98 -8.09 24.03
C ALA A 37 -5.88 -9.15 23.79
N GLU A 38 -4.61 -8.74 23.84
CA GLU A 38 -3.48 -9.64 23.68
C GLU A 38 -3.32 -10.54 24.91
N SER A 39 -3.01 -11.81 24.65
CA SER A 39 -2.69 -12.80 25.68
C SER A 39 -1.55 -13.70 25.21
N GLY A 40 -0.74 -14.15 26.15
CA GLY A 40 0.14 -15.29 25.93
C GLY A 40 -0.63 -16.60 26.08
N THR A 41 0.05 -17.72 25.87
CA THR A 41 -0.51 -19.05 26.09
C THR A 41 0.20 -19.77 27.22
N ILE A 42 -0.53 -20.57 27.95
CA ILE A 42 0.01 -21.53 28.90
C ILE A 42 -0.63 -22.87 28.65
N SER A 43 0.14 -23.94 28.69
CA SER A 43 -0.35 -25.31 28.56
C SER A 43 0.40 -26.25 29.48
N ASP A 44 -0.32 -27.19 30.05
CA ASP A 44 0.27 -28.30 30.80
C ASP A 44 0.78 -29.35 29.81
N LEU A 45 2.05 -29.74 29.95
CA LEU A 45 2.63 -30.85 29.20
C LEU A 45 2.42 -32.18 29.91
N ASP A 46 2.52 -32.15 31.24
CA ASP A 46 2.24 -33.22 32.15
C ASP A 46 1.89 -32.65 33.54
N GLU A 47 1.69 -33.51 34.56
CA GLU A 47 1.34 -33.10 35.94
C GLU A 47 2.36 -32.17 36.59
N ASN A 48 3.59 -32.14 36.06
CA ASN A 48 4.70 -31.41 36.69
C ASN A 48 5.40 -30.43 35.71
N THR A 49 4.93 -30.28 34.46
CA THR A 49 5.61 -29.46 33.47
C THR A 49 4.62 -28.54 32.73
N ILE A 50 4.90 -27.25 32.76
CA ILE A 50 4.15 -26.24 32.01
C ILE A 50 4.98 -25.60 30.90
N SER A 51 4.31 -25.23 29.82
CA SER A 51 4.86 -24.42 28.72
C SER A 51 4.15 -23.07 28.69
N GLN A 52 4.92 -21.98 28.68
CA GLN A 52 4.42 -20.62 28.57
C GLN A 52 4.98 -19.96 27.31
N GLU A 53 4.10 -19.37 26.50
CA GLU A 53 4.50 -18.48 25.40
C GLU A 53 4.32 -17.04 25.85
N ILE A 54 5.41 -16.28 25.87
CA ILE A 54 5.41 -14.84 26.16
C ILE A 54 5.99 -14.05 25.00
N TYR A 55 5.65 -12.78 24.91
CA TYR A 55 6.11 -11.89 23.87
C TYR A 55 7.00 -10.80 24.43
N GLU A 56 8.13 -10.56 23.73
CA GLU A 56 9.10 -9.52 24.09
C GLU A 56 9.38 -8.61 22.88
N PRO A 57 9.48 -7.27 23.06
CA PRO A 57 9.81 -6.38 21.96
C PRO A 57 11.21 -6.67 21.39
N TYR A 58 11.39 -6.41 20.09
CA TYR A 58 12.73 -6.49 19.46
C TYR A 58 13.70 -5.46 20.07
N GLY A 59 13.23 -4.29 20.49
CA GLY A 59 14.03 -3.18 21.00
C GLY A 59 14.04 -2.00 20.02
N VAL A 60 15.13 -1.76 19.28
CA VAL A 60 15.22 -0.68 18.30
C VAL A 60 14.80 -1.17 16.91
N VAL A 61 13.80 -0.52 16.34
CA VAL A 61 13.25 -0.82 15.01
C VAL A 61 13.55 0.31 14.03
N ALA A 62 14.13 -0.01 12.90
CA ALA A 62 14.26 0.93 11.77
C ALA A 62 13.00 0.86 10.91
N GLN A 63 12.40 2.03 10.65
CA GLN A 63 11.23 2.17 9.78
C GLN A 63 11.54 3.15 8.66
N ILE A 64 11.33 2.72 7.41
CA ILE A 64 11.57 3.54 6.23
C ILE A 64 10.26 3.61 5.45
N ILE A 65 9.73 4.81 5.27
CA ILE A 65 8.43 5.04 4.66
C ILE A 65 8.53 5.85 3.36
N PRO A 66 7.59 5.62 2.43
CA PRO A 66 7.54 6.32 1.14
C PRO A 66 6.90 7.70 1.26
N TRP A 67 6.86 8.40 0.14
CA TRP A 67 6.37 9.76 0.02
C TRP A 67 4.88 9.89 -0.36
N ASN A 68 4.25 8.81 -0.80
CA ASN A 68 2.88 8.89 -1.36
C ASN A 68 1.76 8.97 -0.30
N PHE A 69 1.96 8.42 0.90
CA PHE A 69 1.07 8.52 2.06
C PHE A 69 1.90 8.71 3.33
N PRO A 70 2.57 9.83 3.53
CA PRO A 70 3.53 10.01 4.63
C PRO A 70 2.96 9.67 6.00
N LEU A 71 1.86 10.32 6.41
CA LEU A 71 1.22 10.09 7.72
C LEU A 71 0.66 8.69 7.85
N LEU A 72 -0.06 8.20 6.84
CA LEU A 72 -0.69 6.89 6.92
C LEU A 72 0.36 5.77 7.02
N MET A 73 1.44 5.84 6.23
CA MET A 73 2.52 4.86 6.28
C MET A 73 3.31 4.94 7.58
N ALA A 74 3.42 6.13 8.18
CA ALA A 74 3.96 6.27 9.52
C ALA A 74 3.06 5.57 10.55
N ALA A 75 1.74 5.78 10.52
CA ALA A 75 0.81 5.13 11.44
C ALA A 75 0.85 3.61 11.34
N TRP A 76 0.88 3.06 10.12
CA TRP A 76 0.95 1.62 9.89
C TRP A 76 2.16 0.96 10.55
N LYS A 77 3.26 1.70 10.68
CA LYS A 77 4.51 1.19 11.25
C LYS A 77 4.72 1.60 12.70
N LEU A 78 4.45 2.87 13.05
CA LEU A 78 4.64 3.37 14.41
C LEU A 78 3.66 2.74 15.39
N ALA A 79 2.36 2.68 15.05
CA ALA A 79 1.34 2.23 15.97
C ALA A 79 1.59 0.78 16.47
N PRO A 80 1.78 -0.24 15.61
CA PRO A 80 2.09 -1.59 16.09
C PRO A 80 3.45 -1.71 16.76
N ALA A 81 4.47 -0.96 16.31
CA ALA A 81 5.80 -1.02 16.90
C ALA A 81 5.80 -0.53 18.37
N ILE A 82 5.15 0.62 18.60
CA ILE A 82 5.03 1.21 19.95
C ILE A 82 4.12 0.34 20.83
N ALA A 83 3.00 -0.15 20.28
CA ALA A 83 2.10 -1.05 21.00
C ALA A 83 2.81 -2.34 21.45
N ALA A 84 3.75 -2.85 20.65
CA ALA A 84 4.58 -4.00 21.02
C ALA A 84 5.77 -3.64 21.94
N GLY A 85 5.95 -2.37 22.36
CA GLY A 85 6.98 -1.93 23.29
C GLY A 85 8.34 -1.57 22.70
N ASN A 86 8.43 -1.33 21.39
CA ASN A 86 9.68 -0.98 20.71
C ASN A 86 9.96 0.53 20.71
N CYS A 87 11.23 0.89 20.60
CA CYS A 87 11.68 2.21 20.18
C CYS A 87 11.91 2.24 18.67
N VAL A 88 11.65 3.37 18.04
CA VAL A 88 11.68 3.50 16.58
C VAL A 88 12.65 4.57 16.11
N VAL A 89 13.43 4.25 15.08
CA VAL A 89 14.12 5.22 14.24
C VAL A 89 13.41 5.26 12.88
N LEU A 90 12.62 6.30 12.66
CA LEU A 90 11.82 6.51 11.45
C LEU A 90 12.59 7.36 10.44
N LYS A 91 12.69 6.88 9.22
CA LYS A 91 13.18 7.63 8.08
C LYS A 91 12.03 7.90 7.10
N PRO A 92 11.44 9.11 7.10
CA PRO A 92 10.50 9.51 6.05
C PRO A 92 11.20 9.65 4.70
N ALA A 93 10.43 9.72 3.63
CA ALA A 93 10.96 10.11 2.34
C ALA A 93 11.56 11.52 2.39
N SER A 94 12.61 11.76 1.61
CA SER A 94 13.32 13.06 1.63
C SER A 94 12.44 14.20 1.14
N SER A 95 11.45 13.91 0.28
CA SER A 95 10.53 14.90 -0.30
C SER A 95 9.33 15.22 0.58
N THR A 96 9.00 14.37 1.56
CA THR A 96 7.77 14.50 2.36
C THR A 96 7.98 14.25 3.86
N PRO A 97 8.87 14.99 4.54
CA PRO A 97 9.09 14.84 5.98
C PRO A 97 8.19 15.74 6.83
N LEU A 98 7.54 16.76 6.26
CA LEU A 98 6.93 17.87 7.01
C LEU A 98 5.80 17.42 7.92
N SER A 99 4.86 16.66 7.40
CA SER A 99 3.69 16.20 8.18
C SER A 99 4.11 15.31 9.35
N ILE A 100 5.15 14.48 9.17
CA ILE A 100 5.71 13.63 10.23
C ILE A 100 6.35 14.47 11.34
N LEU A 101 7.14 15.48 10.96
CA LEU A 101 7.79 16.37 11.93
C LEU A 101 6.77 17.17 12.73
N LEU A 102 5.73 17.68 12.08
CA LEU A 102 4.63 18.37 12.75
C LEU A 102 3.87 17.44 13.69
N PHE A 103 3.60 16.19 13.27
CA PHE A 103 2.97 15.20 14.13
C PHE A 103 3.79 14.95 15.40
N LEU A 104 5.10 14.76 15.27
CA LEU A 104 5.99 14.54 16.42
C LEU A 104 6.07 15.74 17.35
N ASP A 105 6.05 16.96 16.82
CA ASP A 105 6.00 18.17 17.67
C ASP A 105 4.69 18.24 18.47
N LEU A 106 3.56 17.85 17.88
CA LEU A 106 2.27 17.79 18.55
C LEU A 106 2.22 16.75 19.69
N ILE A 107 2.96 15.64 19.59
CA ILE A 107 2.96 14.56 20.58
C ILE A 107 4.23 14.53 21.47
N LYS A 108 5.10 15.54 21.40
CA LYS A 108 6.41 15.55 22.08
C LYS A 108 6.37 15.29 23.59
N ASP A 109 5.26 15.65 24.24
CA ASP A 109 5.05 15.48 25.68
C ASP A 109 4.13 14.27 26.00
N VAL A 110 3.70 13.48 24.98
CA VAL A 110 2.82 12.33 25.15
C VAL A 110 3.62 11.04 25.38
N LEU A 111 4.76 10.90 24.71
CA LEU A 111 5.62 9.72 24.80
C LEU A 111 6.93 10.04 25.54
N PRO A 112 7.54 9.06 26.22
CA PRO A 112 8.87 9.22 26.76
C PRO A 112 9.88 9.59 25.68
N LYS A 113 10.88 10.39 26.01
CA LYS A 113 11.95 10.80 25.11
C LYS A 113 12.70 9.57 24.57
N GLY A 114 12.96 9.55 23.27
CA GLY A 114 13.69 8.46 22.61
C GLY A 114 12.82 7.30 22.13
N VAL A 115 11.50 7.27 22.40
CA VAL A 115 10.59 6.22 21.88
C VAL A 115 10.46 6.35 20.35
N ILE A 116 10.29 7.56 19.82
CA ILE A 116 10.28 7.82 18.38
C ILE A 116 11.39 8.83 18.07
N ASN A 117 12.23 8.47 17.12
CA ASN A 117 13.31 9.31 16.62
C ASN A 117 13.20 9.40 15.09
N VAL A 118 13.43 10.58 14.51
CA VAL A 118 13.39 10.76 13.05
C VAL A 118 14.76 11.13 12.52
N VAL A 119 15.15 10.50 11.43
CA VAL A 119 16.35 10.83 10.67
C VAL A 119 15.98 11.18 9.23
N ASN A 120 16.30 12.40 8.80
CA ASN A 120 16.07 12.87 7.45
C ASN A 120 17.33 12.77 6.60
N GLY A 121 17.15 12.52 5.32
CA GLY A 121 18.23 12.50 4.34
C GLY A 121 17.98 11.54 3.18
N ALA A 122 18.86 11.61 2.18
CA ALA A 122 18.76 10.78 0.99
C ALA A 122 18.88 9.30 1.33
N GLY A 123 17.95 8.47 0.81
CA GLY A 123 17.87 7.04 1.07
C GLY A 123 19.17 6.31 0.79
N GLY A 124 19.82 6.58 -0.35
CA GLY A 124 21.10 5.98 -0.71
C GLY A 124 22.27 6.33 0.21
N LYS A 125 22.16 7.43 0.99
CA LYS A 125 23.21 7.82 1.95
C LYS A 125 23.00 7.20 3.33
N ILE A 126 21.79 7.25 3.86
CA ILE A 126 21.54 6.87 5.25
C ILE A 126 20.82 5.53 5.39
N GLY A 127 20.14 5.05 4.34
CA GLY A 127 19.33 3.82 4.39
C GLY A 127 20.15 2.59 4.75
N LYS A 128 21.27 2.36 4.07
CA LYS A 128 22.17 1.25 4.36
C LYS A 128 22.67 1.33 5.80
N HIS A 129 23.19 2.50 6.23
CA HIS A 129 23.74 2.68 7.58
C HIS A 129 22.70 2.40 8.67
N LEU A 130 21.45 2.86 8.45
CA LEU A 130 20.35 2.60 9.37
C LEU A 130 20.04 1.09 9.48
N VAL A 131 19.97 0.39 8.34
CA VAL A 131 19.62 -1.04 8.31
C VAL A 131 20.74 -1.93 8.85
N THR A 132 22.00 -1.56 8.63
CA THR A 132 23.16 -2.35 9.09
C THR A 132 23.65 -1.98 10.49
N HIS A 133 23.00 -1.01 11.16
CA HIS A 133 23.41 -0.63 12.50
C HIS A 133 23.21 -1.78 13.50
N ARG A 134 24.25 -2.10 14.29
CA ARG A 134 24.25 -3.26 15.20
C ARG A 134 23.12 -3.29 16.24
N ASP A 135 22.62 -2.11 16.63
CA ASP A 135 21.58 -2.00 17.64
C ASP A 135 20.15 -2.06 17.04
N VAL A 136 20.01 -1.99 15.70
CA VAL A 136 18.74 -2.21 15.01
C VAL A 136 18.46 -3.71 14.97
N LYS A 137 17.25 -4.10 15.43
CA LYS A 137 16.83 -5.49 15.56
C LYS A 137 15.71 -5.89 14.62
N LYS A 138 15.14 -4.93 13.89
CA LYS A 138 14.05 -5.13 12.92
C LYS A 138 14.05 -3.99 11.92
N VAL A 139 13.72 -4.30 10.68
CA VAL A 139 13.46 -3.32 9.62
C VAL A 139 12.04 -3.48 9.10
N ALA A 140 11.33 -2.36 9.00
CA ALA A 140 10.06 -2.26 8.29
C ALA A 140 10.21 -1.23 7.15
N PHE A 141 10.01 -1.68 5.93
CA PHE A 141 10.19 -0.87 4.73
C PHE A 141 8.93 -0.86 3.87
N THR A 142 8.56 0.32 3.38
CA THR A 142 7.58 0.47 2.28
C THR A 142 8.21 1.35 1.20
N GLY A 143 8.17 0.88 -0.05
CA GLY A 143 8.71 1.61 -1.17
C GLY A 143 8.86 0.78 -2.44
N GLU A 144 9.75 1.21 -3.33
CA GLU A 144 10.01 0.54 -4.60
C GLU A 144 10.60 -0.87 -4.41
N THR A 145 10.20 -1.81 -5.28
CA THR A 145 10.61 -3.22 -5.22
C THR A 145 12.13 -3.40 -5.28
N SER A 146 12.84 -2.66 -6.12
CA SER A 146 14.31 -2.70 -6.21
C SER A 146 14.99 -2.28 -4.91
N THR A 147 14.50 -1.21 -4.29
CA THR A 147 15.00 -0.74 -2.99
C THR A 147 14.69 -1.75 -1.88
N GLY A 148 13.53 -2.38 -1.89
CA GLY A 148 13.19 -3.46 -0.95
C GLY A 148 14.15 -4.64 -1.04
N GLN A 149 14.58 -5.01 -2.25
CA GLN A 149 15.58 -6.05 -2.44
C GLN A 149 16.95 -5.65 -1.86
N GLU A 150 17.34 -4.38 -1.97
CA GLU A 150 18.57 -3.88 -1.34
C GLU A 150 18.47 -3.89 0.19
N ILE A 151 17.35 -3.45 0.74
CA ILE A 151 17.08 -3.50 2.19
C ILE A 151 17.21 -4.93 2.72
N MET A 152 16.67 -5.93 2.01
CA MET A 152 16.84 -7.34 2.39
C MET A 152 18.33 -7.75 2.40
N ARG A 153 19.11 -7.34 1.38
CA ARG A 153 20.55 -7.65 1.35
C ARG A 153 21.27 -7.02 2.54
N TYR A 154 20.94 -5.78 2.90
CA TYR A 154 21.56 -5.13 4.06
C TYR A 154 21.16 -5.80 5.38
N ALA A 155 19.90 -6.21 5.52
CA ALA A 155 19.40 -6.87 6.72
C ALA A 155 20.12 -8.21 7.02
N THR A 156 20.71 -8.87 6.01
CA THR A 156 21.48 -10.10 6.20
C THR A 156 22.77 -9.90 7.01
N GLU A 157 23.34 -8.69 7.01
CA GLU A 157 24.57 -8.41 7.77
C GLU A 157 24.41 -8.69 9.28
N ASN A 158 23.20 -8.41 9.83
CA ASN A 158 22.90 -8.63 11.25
C ASN A 158 21.79 -9.69 11.48
N ILE A 159 21.36 -10.40 10.42
CA ILE A 159 20.29 -11.42 10.45
C ILE A 159 19.01 -10.88 11.08
N ILE A 160 18.64 -9.64 10.76
CA ILE A 160 17.47 -9.00 11.33
C ILE A 160 16.20 -9.28 10.51
N PRO A 161 15.04 -9.52 11.15
CA PRO A 161 13.79 -9.72 10.45
C PRO A 161 13.37 -8.46 9.71
N SER A 162 12.79 -8.64 8.51
CA SER A 162 12.33 -7.54 7.67
C SER A 162 10.88 -7.75 7.24
N THR A 163 10.07 -6.70 7.30
CA THR A 163 8.78 -6.63 6.63
C THR A 163 8.87 -5.62 5.49
N LEU A 164 8.38 -6.01 4.33
CA LEU A 164 8.51 -5.25 3.08
C LEU A 164 7.13 -5.10 2.44
N GLU A 165 6.71 -3.87 2.21
CA GLU A 165 5.56 -3.52 1.39
C GLU A 165 6.08 -2.82 0.13
N LEU A 166 5.90 -3.46 -1.02
CA LEU A 166 6.57 -3.08 -2.26
C LEU A 166 5.56 -2.71 -3.35
N GLY A 167 6.05 -2.60 -4.58
CA GLY A 167 5.24 -2.19 -5.71
C GLY A 167 4.12 -3.15 -6.10
N GLY A 168 3.24 -2.69 -6.96
CA GLY A 168 2.12 -3.43 -7.48
C GLY A 168 1.80 -3.11 -8.94
N LYS A 169 1.01 -3.99 -9.56
CA LYS A 169 0.36 -3.80 -10.86
C LYS A 169 -1.03 -4.43 -10.79
N SER A 170 -1.84 -3.88 -9.92
CA SER A 170 -3.08 -4.48 -9.45
C SER A 170 -4.12 -4.61 -10.56
N PRO A 171 -4.65 -5.83 -10.81
CA PRO A 171 -5.75 -6.02 -11.74
C PRO A 171 -7.06 -5.57 -11.08
N ASN A 172 -7.94 -4.97 -11.87
CA ASN A 172 -9.31 -4.61 -11.52
C ASN A 172 -10.24 -5.24 -12.56
N VAL A 173 -10.98 -6.26 -12.16
CA VAL A 173 -11.71 -7.17 -13.06
C VAL A 173 -13.19 -6.86 -13.05
N PHE A 174 -13.77 -6.60 -14.22
CA PHE A 174 -15.17 -6.20 -14.41
C PHE A 174 -15.91 -7.23 -15.25
N PHE A 175 -16.85 -7.94 -14.64
CA PHE A 175 -17.70 -8.90 -15.32
C PHE A 175 -19.00 -8.24 -15.82
N LYS A 176 -19.60 -8.83 -16.84
CA LYS A 176 -20.79 -8.28 -17.53
C LYS A 176 -21.97 -7.97 -16.63
N SER A 177 -22.15 -8.72 -15.57
CA SER A 177 -23.30 -8.55 -14.67
C SER A 177 -23.34 -7.18 -13.97
N ILE A 178 -22.25 -6.40 -13.96
CA ILE A 178 -22.28 -5.02 -13.45
C ILE A 178 -23.26 -4.14 -14.24
N MET A 179 -23.52 -4.48 -15.51
CA MET A 179 -24.39 -3.74 -16.43
C MET A 179 -25.79 -4.35 -16.57
N ASP A 180 -26.18 -5.31 -15.72
CA ASP A 180 -27.54 -5.88 -15.76
C ASP A 180 -28.62 -4.84 -15.42
N ALA A 181 -28.23 -3.73 -14.74
CA ALA A 181 -29.07 -2.56 -14.49
C ALA A 181 -28.20 -1.28 -14.52
N ASP A 182 -28.76 -0.17 -15.02
CA ASP A 182 -28.16 1.17 -14.91
C ASP A 182 -28.62 1.80 -13.58
N ASP A 183 -27.95 1.42 -12.49
CA ASP A 183 -28.26 1.76 -11.11
C ASP A 183 -27.01 2.25 -10.35
N GLU A 184 -27.17 2.54 -9.04
CA GLU A 184 -26.11 2.99 -8.15
C GLU A 184 -24.92 2.03 -8.11
N PHE A 185 -25.15 0.72 -8.26
CA PHE A 185 -24.07 -0.26 -8.29
C PHE A 185 -23.24 -0.16 -9.57
N PHE A 186 -23.87 0.08 -10.71
CA PHE A 186 -23.17 0.30 -11.96
C PHE A 186 -22.36 1.60 -11.91
N ASP A 187 -22.94 2.69 -11.37
CA ASP A 187 -22.20 3.94 -11.17
C ASP A 187 -20.99 3.77 -10.23
N LYS A 188 -21.16 2.99 -9.16
CA LYS A 188 -20.07 2.60 -8.24
C LYS A 188 -18.98 1.79 -8.95
N ALA A 189 -19.33 0.92 -9.88
CA ALA A 189 -18.34 0.15 -10.66
C ALA A 189 -17.54 1.06 -11.62
N ILE A 190 -18.20 2.07 -12.23
CA ILE A 190 -17.53 3.10 -13.03
C ILE A 190 -16.53 3.87 -12.15
N GLU A 191 -16.95 4.36 -10.98
CA GLU A 191 -16.06 5.03 -10.03
C GLU A 191 -14.89 4.12 -9.63
N GLY A 192 -15.17 2.84 -9.32
CA GLY A 192 -14.18 1.83 -8.96
C GLY A 192 -13.08 1.63 -10.01
N LEU A 193 -13.39 1.84 -11.30
CA LEU A 193 -12.37 1.87 -12.34
C LEU A 193 -11.59 3.19 -12.34
N VAL A 194 -12.30 4.32 -12.20
CA VAL A 194 -11.69 5.67 -12.22
C VAL A 194 -10.78 5.94 -11.02
N LEU A 195 -10.85 5.14 -9.96
CA LEU A 195 -9.95 5.20 -8.81
C LEU A 195 -8.47 4.96 -9.14
N PHE A 196 -8.11 4.65 -10.38
CA PHE A 196 -6.71 4.68 -10.82
C PHE A 196 -6.10 6.09 -10.75
N ALA A 197 -6.93 7.14 -10.79
CA ALA A 197 -6.51 8.54 -10.67
C ALA A 197 -6.47 9.04 -9.22
N PHE A 198 -7.00 8.28 -8.24
CA PHE A 198 -6.93 8.60 -6.83
C PHE A 198 -5.47 8.79 -6.38
N ASN A 199 -5.22 9.79 -5.54
CA ASN A 199 -3.87 10.18 -5.10
C ASN A 199 -2.91 10.42 -6.28
N SER A 200 -3.40 11.00 -7.38
CA SER A 200 -2.64 11.21 -8.62
C SER A 200 -2.04 9.91 -9.21
N GLY A 201 -2.66 8.76 -8.92
CA GLY A 201 -2.18 7.43 -9.30
C GLY A 201 -0.98 6.92 -8.50
N GLU A 202 -0.50 7.68 -7.53
CA GLU A 202 0.67 7.38 -6.71
C GLU A 202 0.31 6.45 -5.54
N VAL A 203 -0.26 5.29 -5.87
CA VAL A 203 -0.74 4.29 -4.92
C VAL A 203 -0.16 2.92 -5.27
N CYS A 204 0.45 2.24 -4.31
CA CYS A 204 1.03 0.90 -4.51
C CYS A 204 0.00 -0.14 -4.97
N THR A 205 -1.26 0.00 -4.54
CA THR A 205 -2.40 -0.82 -4.97
C THR A 205 -3.22 -0.17 -6.08
N CYS A 206 -2.72 0.88 -6.74
CA CYS A 206 -3.43 1.52 -7.84
C CYS A 206 -4.03 0.45 -8.77
N PRO A 207 -5.36 0.50 -9.09
CA PRO A 207 -5.97 -0.43 -10.03
C PRO A 207 -5.52 -0.13 -11.47
N SER A 208 -4.22 -0.25 -11.70
CA SER A 208 -3.53 0.22 -12.90
C SER A 208 -3.66 -0.71 -14.11
N ARG A 209 -4.30 -1.88 -13.94
CA ARG A 209 -4.76 -2.77 -15.04
C ARG A 209 -6.26 -3.00 -14.89
N ALA A 210 -7.06 -2.56 -15.84
CA ALA A 210 -8.48 -2.92 -15.94
C ALA A 210 -8.65 -4.08 -16.90
N LEU A 211 -9.29 -5.15 -16.42
CA LEU A 211 -9.66 -6.33 -17.18
C LEU A 211 -11.19 -6.30 -17.33
N ILE A 212 -11.71 -6.17 -18.54
CA ILE A 212 -13.14 -5.97 -18.79
C ILE A 212 -13.67 -7.12 -19.64
N GLU A 213 -14.79 -7.72 -19.26
CA GLU A 213 -15.44 -8.75 -20.09
C GLU A 213 -15.81 -8.16 -21.45
N GLU A 214 -15.42 -8.84 -22.52
CA GLU A 214 -15.48 -8.34 -23.89
C GLU A 214 -16.87 -7.83 -24.27
N SER A 215 -17.92 -8.52 -23.80
CA SER A 215 -19.32 -8.20 -24.12
C SER A 215 -19.80 -6.81 -23.63
N ILE A 216 -19.16 -6.25 -22.60
CA ILE A 216 -19.53 -4.95 -22.01
C ILE A 216 -18.50 -3.85 -22.30
N TYR A 217 -17.41 -4.16 -22.98
CA TYR A 217 -16.27 -3.25 -23.10
C TYR A 217 -16.65 -1.87 -23.64
N GLU A 218 -17.30 -1.80 -24.80
CA GLU A 218 -17.59 -0.52 -25.46
C GLU A 218 -18.56 0.37 -24.64
N PRO A 219 -19.75 -0.12 -24.18
CA PRO A 219 -20.67 0.72 -23.43
C PRO A 219 -20.12 1.09 -22.04
N PHE A 220 -19.35 0.21 -21.39
CA PHE A 220 -18.73 0.50 -20.10
C PHE A 220 -17.63 1.56 -20.24
N MET A 221 -16.70 1.38 -21.19
CA MET A 221 -15.61 2.32 -21.40
C MET A 221 -16.08 3.71 -21.82
N LYS A 222 -17.17 3.81 -22.56
CA LYS A 222 -17.79 5.12 -22.87
C LYS A 222 -18.12 5.91 -21.59
N ARG A 223 -18.79 5.29 -20.63
CA ARG A 223 -19.14 5.91 -19.34
C ARG A 223 -17.90 6.24 -18.49
N VAL A 224 -16.90 5.33 -18.49
CA VAL A 224 -15.61 5.54 -17.82
C VAL A 224 -14.87 6.76 -18.37
N ILE A 225 -14.73 6.86 -19.70
CA ILE A 225 -14.04 7.97 -20.34
C ILE A 225 -14.73 9.31 -20.06
N GLU A 226 -16.06 9.33 -20.07
CA GLU A 226 -16.84 10.53 -19.68
C GLU A 226 -16.54 10.95 -18.21
N ARG A 227 -16.46 9.99 -17.28
CA ARG A 227 -16.12 10.24 -15.88
C ARG A 227 -14.67 10.72 -15.71
N VAL A 228 -13.71 10.14 -16.43
CA VAL A 228 -12.29 10.55 -16.42
C VAL A 228 -12.11 11.98 -16.93
N LYS A 229 -12.80 12.35 -17.99
CA LYS A 229 -12.79 13.73 -18.52
C LYS A 229 -13.34 14.77 -17.56
N ALA A 230 -14.13 14.37 -16.57
CA ALA A 230 -14.69 15.25 -15.56
C ALA A 230 -13.73 15.47 -14.36
N ILE A 231 -12.58 14.78 -14.31
CA ILE A 231 -11.56 14.96 -13.27
C ILE A 231 -10.95 16.37 -13.43
N LYS A 232 -11.00 17.14 -12.33
CA LYS A 232 -10.44 18.49 -12.27
C LYS A 232 -9.03 18.46 -11.69
N LEU A 233 -8.05 18.88 -12.47
CA LEU A 233 -6.67 19.05 -12.05
C LEU A 233 -6.42 20.52 -11.70
N GLY A 234 -5.68 20.78 -10.63
CA GLY A 234 -5.34 22.15 -10.28
C GLY A 234 -4.62 22.30 -8.94
N ASN A 235 -4.78 23.46 -8.32
CA ASN A 235 -4.21 23.75 -7.00
C ASN A 235 -4.69 22.68 -5.99
N PRO A 236 -3.78 21.92 -5.35
CA PRO A 236 -4.17 20.85 -4.43
C PRO A 236 -4.87 21.35 -3.17
N LEU A 237 -4.76 22.61 -2.81
CA LEU A 237 -5.47 23.20 -1.67
C LEU A 237 -6.90 23.64 -2.00
N ASP A 238 -7.28 23.67 -3.28
CA ASP A 238 -8.64 23.97 -3.70
C ASP A 238 -9.49 22.71 -3.64
N THR A 239 -10.55 22.73 -2.82
CA THR A 239 -11.45 21.59 -2.60
C THR A 239 -12.25 21.18 -3.83
N GLU A 240 -12.38 22.07 -4.82
CA GLU A 240 -13.05 21.77 -6.10
C GLU A 240 -12.19 20.91 -7.03
N ASN A 241 -10.88 20.89 -6.85
CA ASN A 241 -9.98 20.04 -7.61
C ASN A 241 -9.98 18.62 -7.04
N THR A 242 -10.11 17.65 -7.93
CA THR A 242 -10.20 16.24 -7.58
C THR A 242 -8.86 15.50 -7.68
N MET A 243 -7.89 16.10 -8.38
CA MET A 243 -6.54 15.54 -8.52
C MET A 243 -5.50 16.65 -8.41
N GLY A 244 -4.45 16.40 -7.62
CA GLY A 244 -3.31 17.28 -7.42
C GLY A 244 -2.13 17.00 -8.36
N ALA A 245 -0.95 17.53 -8.00
CA ALA A 245 0.30 17.30 -8.71
C ALA A 245 0.93 15.95 -8.32
N GLN A 246 1.89 15.50 -9.12
CA GLN A 246 2.82 14.42 -8.75
C GLN A 246 3.78 14.91 -7.67
N ASN A 247 4.31 14.02 -6.86
CA ASN A 247 5.18 14.37 -5.75
C ASN A 247 6.46 15.12 -6.16
N SER A 248 7.03 14.83 -7.32
CA SER A 248 8.32 15.37 -7.72
C SER A 248 8.51 15.46 -9.23
N PHE A 249 9.50 16.26 -9.65
CA PHE A 249 9.95 16.32 -11.03
C PHE A 249 10.37 14.93 -11.56
N ASN A 250 11.14 14.18 -10.77
CA ASN A 250 11.58 12.84 -11.19
C ASN A 250 10.41 11.88 -11.42
N GLN A 251 9.35 11.99 -10.61
CA GLN A 251 8.16 11.17 -10.78
C GLN A 251 7.38 11.57 -12.04
N LYS A 252 7.22 12.87 -12.29
CA LYS A 252 6.64 13.39 -13.54
C LYS A 252 7.40 12.85 -14.76
N GLU A 253 8.74 12.95 -14.77
CA GLU A 253 9.59 12.45 -15.87
C GLU A 253 9.47 10.93 -16.06
N LYS A 254 9.42 10.17 -14.95
CA LYS A 254 9.17 8.72 -15.01
C LYS A 254 7.86 8.43 -15.72
N ILE A 255 6.78 9.10 -15.34
CA ILE A 255 5.46 8.89 -15.97
C ILE A 255 5.49 9.30 -17.45
N ALA A 256 6.03 10.47 -17.77
CA ALA A 256 6.17 10.94 -19.14
C ALA A 256 6.93 9.92 -20.05
N LYS A 257 7.97 9.29 -19.51
CA LYS A 257 8.66 8.19 -20.20
C LYS A 257 7.74 7.01 -20.50
N TYR A 258 6.84 6.64 -19.56
CA TYR A 258 5.89 5.56 -19.80
C TYR A 258 4.79 5.92 -20.78
N LEU A 259 4.36 7.19 -20.84
CA LEU A 259 3.45 7.68 -21.90
C LEU A 259 4.09 7.49 -23.30
N LYS A 260 5.40 7.75 -23.40
CA LYS A 260 6.15 7.50 -24.64
C LYS A 260 6.26 6.00 -24.94
N ILE A 261 6.62 5.18 -23.96
CA ILE A 261 6.71 3.72 -24.09
C ILE A 261 5.36 3.13 -24.54
N ALA A 262 4.24 3.60 -24.02
CA ALA A 262 2.92 3.14 -24.42
C ALA A 262 2.68 3.35 -25.94
N LYS A 263 3.05 4.53 -26.44
CA LYS A 263 2.96 4.85 -27.88
C LYS A 263 3.90 3.98 -28.72
N GLU A 264 5.14 3.77 -28.26
CA GLU A 264 6.15 2.94 -28.93
C GLU A 264 5.74 1.46 -28.97
N ASP A 265 5.12 0.95 -27.91
CA ASP A 265 4.59 -0.41 -27.83
C ASP A 265 3.28 -0.61 -28.62
N GLY A 266 2.72 0.46 -29.21
CA GLY A 266 1.51 0.43 -30.04
C GLY A 266 0.21 0.39 -29.23
N ALA A 267 0.21 0.85 -27.97
CA ALA A 267 -1.01 0.98 -27.19
C ALA A 267 -1.89 2.13 -27.73
N GLU A 268 -3.21 1.88 -27.79
CA GLU A 268 -4.20 2.88 -28.19
C GLU A 268 -4.51 3.82 -27.02
N CYS A 269 -4.29 5.12 -27.19
CA CYS A 269 -4.66 6.12 -26.18
C CYS A 269 -6.15 6.46 -26.30
N LEU A 270 -6.93 6.15 -25.25
CA LEU A 270 -8.37 6.41 -25.21
C LEU A 270 -8.71 7.79 -24.63
N VAL A 271 -7.90 8.28 -23.70
CA VAL A 271 -8.05 9.60 -23.06
C VAL A 271 -6.72 10.02 -22.41
N GLY A 272 -6.47 11.33 -22.31
CA GLY A 272 -5.21 11.87 -21.76
C GLY A 272 -4.03 11.60 -22.68
N GLY A 273 -2.92 11.19 -22.10
CA GLY A 273 -1.70 10.80 -22.84
C GLY A 273 -0.65 11.89 -22.90
N ASP A 274 -0.79 12.93 -22.08
CA ASP A 274 0.15 14.05 -22.07
C ASP A 274 0.38 14.63 -20.65
N ILE A 275 1.32 15.56 -20.57
CA ILE A 275 1.56 16.39 -19.39
C ILE A 275 0.47 17.47 -19.34
N TYR A 276 -0.15 17.64 -18.18
CA TYR A 276 -1.10 18.71 -17.99
C TYR A 276 -0.38 20.03 -17.66
N HIS A 277 -0.68 21.06 -18.43
CA HIS A 277 -0.14 22.42 -18.23
C HIS A 277 -1.13 23.27 -17.44
N SER A 278 -0.88 23.40 -16.15
CA SER A 278 -1.70 24.22 -15.26
C SER A 278 -1.50 25.72 -15.55
N SER A 279 -2.59 26.46 -15.75
CA SER A 279 -2.54 27.91 -15.87
C SER A 279 -2.22 28.63 -14.55
N VAL A 280 -2.51 27.98 -13.42
CA VAL A 280 -2.28 28.51 -12.07
C VAL A 280 -0.86 28.25 -11.57
N ASN A 281 -0.31 27.09 -11.96
CA ASN A 281 1.05 26.68 -11.61
C ASN A 281 1.74 26.01 -12.81
N PRO A 282 2.29 26.81 -13.73
CA PRO A 282 2.91 26.30 -14.97
C PRO A 282 4.08 25.34 -14.75
N ASP A 283 4.80 25.52 -13.64
CA ASP A 283 5.96 24.68 -13.26
C ASP A 283 5.56 23.45 -12.44
N GLY A 284 4.28 23.26 -12.20
CA GLY A 284 3.76 22.14 -11.43
C GLY A 284 3.94 20.79 -12.13
N PHE A 285 3.99 19.74 -11.32
CA PHE A 285 4.24 18.39 -11.80
C PHE A 285 2.93 17.64 -12.10
N TYR A 286 2.14 18.14 -13.05
CA TYR A 286 0.83 17.59 -13.37
C TYR A 286 0.89 16.64 -14.56
N ILE A 287 0.14 15.54 -14.48
CA ILE A 287 -0.06 14.54 -15.55
C ILE A 287 -1.56 14.35 -15.76
N GLU A 288 -2.00 14.31 -17.01
CA GLU A 288 -3.39 14.00 -17.32
C GLU A 288 -3.75 12.57 -16.92
N PRO A 289 -4.93 12.33 -16.32
CA PRO A 289 -5.45 10.97 -16.16
C PRO A 289 -5.53 10.31 -17.51
N THR A 290 -4.82 9.19 -17.67
CA THR A 290 -4.56 8.58 -18.96
C THR A 290 -5.02 7.14 -19.00
N ILE A 291 -5.71 6.74 -20.07
CA ILE A 291 -6.11 5.35 -20.33
C ILE A 291 -5.55 4.88 -21.66
N TYR A 292 -4.82 3.78 -21.62
CA TYR A 292 -4.35 3.06 -22.80
C TYR A 292 -5.03 1.70 -22.92
N LYS A 293 -5.53 1.37 -24.13
CA LYS A 293 -5.95 0.02 -24.50
C LYS A 293 -4.78 -0.74 -25.12
N GLY A 294 -4.64 -2.01 -24.74
CA GLY A 294 -3.57 -2.85 -25.26
C GLY A 294 -3.70 -4.30 -24.80
N HIS A 295 -2.60 -5.01 -24.70
CA HIS A 295 -2.57 -6.40 -24.25
C HIS A 295 -1.57 -6.59 -23.11
N ASN A 296 -1.81 -7.63 -22.28
CA ASN A 296 -1.10 -7.84 -21.01
C ASN A 296 0.43 -7.99 -21.12
N LYS A 297 0.98 -8.23 -22.32
CA LYS A 297 2.43 -8.36 -22.53
C LYS A 297 3.14 -7.02 -22.81
N MET A 298 2.41 -5.94 -22.99
CA MET A 298 3.00 -4.60 -23.12
C MET A 298 3.63 -4.15 -21.80
N ARG A 299 4.68 -3.34 -21.86
CA ARG A 299 5.39 -2.85 -20.68
C ARG A 299 4.48 -2.09 -19.72
N ILE A 300 3.55 -1.28 -20.24
CA ILE A 300 2.58 -0.53 -19.43
C ILE A 300 1.62 -1.43 -18.64
N PHE A 301 1.47 -2.71 -19.00
CA PHE A 301 0.70 -3.70 -18.24
C PHE A 301 1.54 -4.46 -17.23
N GLN A 302 2.85 -4.53 -17.40
CA GLN A 302 3.73 -5.35 -16.57
C GLN A 302 4.56 -4.53 -15.56
N GLU A 303 4.91 -3.30 -15.91
CA GLU A 303 5.77 -2.45 -15.10
C GLU A 303 4.95 -1.44 -14.28
N GLU A 304 5.40 -1.14 -13.05
CA GLU A 304 4.77 -0.17 -12.18
C GLU A 304 5.12 1.26 -12.61
N ILE A 305 4.12 1.99 -13.12
CA ILE A 305 4.28 3.40 -13.54
C ILE A 305 4.25 4.32 -12.32
N PHE A 306 3.37 4.07 -11.37
CA PHE A 306 3.14 4.84 -10.16
C PHE A 306 2.65 6.27 -10.44
N GLY A 307 1.64 6.37 -11.30
CA GLY A 307 1.02 7.62 -11.73
C GLY A 307 -0.39 7.36 -12.31
N PRO A 308 -1.12 8.40 -12.74
CA PRO A 308 -2.51 8.29 -13.18
C PRO A 308 -2.62 7.70 -14.60
N VAL A 309 -2.05 6.50 -14.79
CA VAL A 309 -2.02 5.79 -16.07
C VAL A 309 -2.61 4.40 -15.91
N LEU A 310 -3.74 4.17 -16.56
CA LEU A 310 -4.48 2.92 -16.58
C LEU A 310 -4.23 2.18 -17.90
N SER A 311 -3.97 0.87 -17.79
CA SER A 311 -3.87 -0.04 -18.93
C SER A 311 -5.12 -0.94 -18.96
N VAL A 312 -5.85 -0.94 -20.08
CA VAL A 312 -7.12 -1.66 -20.24
C VAL A 312 -6.99 -2.75 -21.29
N THR A 313 -7.47 -3.96 -20.97
CA THR A 313 -7.62 -5.06 -21.91
C THR A 313 -8.92 -5.81 -21.65
N THR A 314 -9.35 -6.63 -22.61
CA THR A 314 -10.55 -7.46 -22.50
C THR A 314 -10.22 -8.90 -22.17
N PHE A 315 -11.21 -9.65 -21.68
CA PHE A 315 -11.20 -11.10 -21.53
C PHE A 315 -12.54 -11.69 -21.96
N LYS A 316 -12.55 -12.97 -22.32
CA LYS A 316 -13.73 -13.68 -22.83
C LYS A 316 -14.52 -14.41 -21.77
N ASP A 317 -13.81 -14.98 -20.79
CA ASP A 317 -14.40 -15.79 -19.73
C ASP A 317 -13.64 -15.66 -18.40
N GLU A 318 -14.20 -16.27 -17.36
CA GLU A 318 -13.65 -16.24 -16.00
C GLU A 318 -12.22 -16.81 -15.91
N LYS A 319 -11.92 -17.84 -16.71
CA LYS A 319 -10.60 -18.48 -16.72
C LYS A 319 -9.55 -17.53 -17.28
N GLU A 320 -9.81 -16.94 -18.41
CA GLU A 320 -8.91 -15.96 -19.05
C GLU A 320 -8.71 -14.73 -18.16
N ALA A 321 -9.78 -14.23 -17.49
CA ALA A 321 -9.67 -13.14 -16.52
C ALA A 321 -8.68 -13.46 -15.41
N ILE A 322 -8.75 -14.64 -14.82
CA ILE A 322 -7.85 -15.10 -13.76
C ILE A 322 -6.41 -15.27 -14.28
N GLU A 323 -6.24 -15.84 -15.47
CA GLU A 323 -4.92 -16.00 -16.10
C GLU A 323 -4.24 -14.64 -16.32
N ILE A 324 -4.94 -13.68 -16.91
CA ILE A 324 -4.42 -12.33 -17.13
C ILE A 324 -4.16 -11.61 -15.82
N ALA A 325 -5.08 -11.72 -14.84
CA ALA A 325 -4.92 -11.09 -13.54
C ALA A 325 -3.63 -11.54 -12.84
N ASN A 326 -3.33 -12.85 -12.90
CA ASN A 326 -2.17 -13.46 -12.26
C ASN A 326 -0.86 -13.35 -13.04
N ASP A 327 -0.92 -13.01 -14.34
CA ASP A 327 0.26 -12.90 -15.22
C ASP A 327 1.00 -11.57 -15.00
N THR A 328 1.63 -11.47 -13.85
CA THR A 328 2.49 -10.36 -13.41
C THR A 328 3.43 -10.85 -12.32
N ILE A 329 4.56 -10.17 -12.15
CA ILE A 329 5.50 -10.43 -11.04
C ILE A 329 4.98 -9.91 -9.70
N TYR A 330 3.93 -9.12 -9.69
CA TYR A 330 3.32 -8.50 -8.52
C TYR A 330 2.12 -9.29 -7.99
N GLY A 331 1.69 -8.94 -6.78
CA GLY A 331 0.52 -9.52 -6.15
C GLY A 331 0.12 -8.73 -4.90
N LEU A 332 0.03 -7.39 -4.98
CA LEU A 332 -0.33 -6.57 -3.84
C LEU A 332 -1.83 -6.49 -3.63
N GLY A 333 -2.56 -5.95 -4.60
CA GLY A 333 -4.00 -5.81 -4.55
C GLY A 333 -4.70 -6.27 -5.82
N ALA A 334 -6.02 -6.48 -5.75
CA ALA A 334 -6.88 -6.69 -6.89
C ALA A 334 -8.32 -6.26 -6.59
N GLY A 335 -9.08 -5.90 -7.63
CA GLY A 335 -10.52 -5.66 -7.57
C GLY A 335 -11.29 -6.69 -8.38
N VAL A 336 -12.48 -7.05 -7.89
CA VAL A 336 -13.44 -7.92 -8.60
C VAL A 336 -14.83 -7.32 -8.53
N TRP A 337 -15.43 -7.07 -9.67
CA TRP A 337 -16.74 -6.44 -9.80
C TRP A 337 -17.72 -7.36 -10.52
N SER A 338 -18.75 -7.77 -9.83
CA SER A 338 -19.80 -8.67 -10.34
C SER A 338 -21.04 -8.61 -9.43
N ARG A 339 -22.22 -8.90 -9.97
CA ARG A 339 -23.44 -9.14 -9.19
C ARG A 339 -23.59 -10.62 -8.83
N ASP A 340 -22.82 -11.52 -9.46
CA ASP A 340 -22.85 -12.96 -9.19
C ASP A 340 -21.94 -13.33 -8.00
N ALA A 341 -22.55 -13.66 -6.88
CA ALA A 341 -21.85 -14.04 -5.65
C ALA A 341 -20.97 -15.29 -5.82
N GLN A 342 -21.37 -16.25 -6.64
CA GLN A 342 -20.57 -17.46 -6.88
C GLN A 342 -19.34 -17.15 -7.73
N GLN A 343 -19.48 -16.31 -8.75
CA GLN A 343 -18.38 -15.84 -9.57
C GLN A 343 -17.37 -15.04 -8.71
N ILE A 344 -17.86 -14.11 -7.91
CA ILE A 344 -17.05 -13.35 -6.95
C ILE A 344 -16.23 -14.29 -6.07
N HIS A 345 -16.87 -15.31 -5.49
CA HIS A 345 -16.20 -16.25 -4.60
C HIS A 345 -15.08 -17.02 -5.31
N ARG A 346 -15.33 -17.55 -6.51
CA ARG A 346 -14.31 -18.29 -7.28
C ARG A 346 -13.15 -17.41 -7.69
N VAL A 347 -13.44 -16.25 -8.28
CA VAL A 347 -12.42 -15.35 -8.85
C VAL A 347 -11.56 -14.73 -7.76
N SER A 348 -12.17 -14.23 -6.68
CA SER A 348 -11.40 -13.63 -5.58
C SER A 348 -10.45 -14.61 -4.88
N ARG A 349 -10.78 -15.89 -4.84
CA ARG A 349 -9.88 -16.92 -4.29
C ARG A 349 -8.79 -17.36 -5.26
N ALA A 350 -9.01 -17.22 -6.56
CA ALA A 350 -8.06 -17.63 -7.59
C ALA A 350 -7.01 -16.55 -7.92
N ILE A 351 -7.30 -15.29 -7.65
CA ILE A 351 -6.34 -14.19 -7.89
C ILE A 351 -5.25 -14.20 -6.81
N GLN A 352 -4.00 -14.16 -7.25
CA GLN A 352 -2.80 -14.20 -6.41
C GLN A 352 -2.40 -12.79 -5.95
N ALA A 353 -3.18 -12.20 -5.05
CA ALA A 353 -2.89 -10.93 -4.42
C ALA A 353 -3.20 -11.00 -2.92
N GLY A 354 -2.51 -10.18 -2.13
CA GLY A 354 -2.66 -10.17 -0.69
C GLY A 354 -3.91 -9.46 -0.20
N ARG A 355 -4.43 -8.49 -0.97
CA ARG A 355 -5.69 -7.84 -0.71
C ARG A 355 -6.60 -7.93 -1.93
N ILE A 356 -7.81 -8.47 -1.75
CA ILE A 356 -8.85 -8.49 -2.77
C ILE A 356 -10.01 -7.62 -2.30
N TRP A 357 -10.38 -6.63 -3.11
CA TRP A 357 -11.59 -5.86 -2.94
C TRP A 357 -12.69 -6.41 -3.84
N VAL A 358 -13.85 -6.61 -3.28
CA VAL A 358 -15.01 -7.09 -4.02
C VAL A 358 -16.08 -6.02 -4.01
N ASN A 359 -16.49 -5.56 -5.19
CA ASN A 359 -17.48 -4.51 -5.37
C ASN A 359 -17.17 -3.22 -4.58
N CYS A 360 -15.89 -2.99 -4.33
CA CYS A 360 -15.32 -1.76 -3.75
C CYS A 360 -13.83 -1.70 -4.13
N TYR A 361 -13.17 -0.58 -3.84
CA TYR A 361 -11.72 -0.44 -3.97
C TYR A 361 -11.19 0.60 -2.96
N HIS A 362 -9.89 0.57 -2.63
CA HIS A 362 -9.23 1.52 -1.72
C HIS A 362 -9.86 1.64 -0.31
N VAL A 363 -10.42 0.55 0.22
CA VAL A 363 -10.91 0.49 1.61
C VAL A 363 -9.83 -0.16 2.48
N TYR A 364 -9.33 0.57 3.50
CA TYR A 364 -8.20 0.14 4.34
C TYR A 364 -8.55 0.14 5.84
N PRO A 365 -9.45 -0.74 6.31
CA PRO A 365 -9.75 -0.81 7.73
C PRO A 365 -8.58 -1.36 8.52
N ALA A 366 -8.30 -0.78 9.69
CA ALA A 366 -7.15 -1.13 10.51
C ALA A 366 -7.15 -2.58 11.00
N HIS A 367 -8.32 -3.22 11.09
CA HIS A 367 -8.50 -4.61 11.54
C HIS A 367 -8.41 -5.66 10.42
N ALA A 368 -8.17 -5.27 9.17
CA ALA A 368 -8.01 -6.20 8.06
C ALA A 368 -6.56 -6.21 7.58
N SER A 369 -5.95 -7.41 7.52
CA SER A 369 -4.54 -7.55 7.13
C SER A 369 -4.27 -7.06 5.71
N PHE A 370 -3.15 -6.39 5.52
CA PHE A 370 -2.68 -5.88 4.24
C PHE A 370 -1.26 -6.39 3.94
N GLY A 371 -0.96 -6.65 2.69
CA GLY A 371 0.39 -7.06 2.24
C GLY A 371 0.38 -7.82 0.94
N GLY A 372 1.57 -8.00 0.37
CA GLY A 372 1.75 -8.54 -0.97
C GLY A 372 2.03 -10.05 -1.05
N TYR A 373 1.76 -10.59 -2.24
CA TYR A 373 2.29 -11.86 -2.74
C TYR A 373 3.45 -11.57 -3.70
N LYS A 374 4.20 -12.58 -4.10
CA LYS A 374 5.25 -12.48 -5.13
C LYS A 374 6.25 -11.36 -4.80
N LYS A 375 6.57 -10.49 -5.78
CA LYS A 375 7.50 -9.36 -5.58
C LYS A 375 6.87 -8.12 -4.95
N SER A 376 5.62 -8.20 -4.49
CA SER A 376 4.97 -7.09 -3.79
C SER A 376 5.24 -7.04 -2.29
N GLY A 377 5.95 -8.01 -1.72
CA GLY A 377 6.42 -7.87 -0.35
C GLY A 377 6.45 -9.14 0.48
N ILE A 378 6.86 -8.96 1.75
CA ILE A 378 7.01 -9.99 2.77
C ILE A 378 6.41 -9.47 4.07
N GLY A 379 5.61 -10.29 4.74
CA GLY A 379 4.90 -9.92 5.95
C GLY A 379 3.53 -9.31 5.65
N ARG A 380 2.93 -8.73 6.68
CA ARG A 380 1.64 -8.05 6.60
C ARG A 380 1.68 -6.78 7.42
N GLU A 381 0.94 -5.78 6.98
CA GLU A 381 0.64 -4.55 7.71
C GLU A 381 -0.80 -4.59 8.23
N THR A 382 -1.15 -3.70 9.15
CA THR A 382 -2.47 -3.62 9.76
C THR A 382 -2.87 -4.91 10.50
N HIS A 383 -4.10 -5.04 10.99
CA HIS A 383 -4.57 -6.19 11.74
C HIS A 383 -3.69 -6.52 13.00
N MET A 384 -4.24 -7.18 14.00
CA MET A 384 -3.52 -7.56 15.21
C MET A 384 -2.28 -8.44 14.94
N MET A 385 -2.28 -9.20 13.85
CA MET A 385 -1.12 -10.03 13.47
C MET A 385 0.16 -9.22 13.25
N MET A 386 0.04 -7.90 13.03
CA MET A 386 1.19 -7.01 12.86
C MET A 386 2.06 -6.94 14.12
N LEU A 387 1.49 -7.12 15.31
CA LEU A 387 2.26 -7.18 16.56
C LEU A 387 3.34 -8.26 16.52
N ASN A 388 3.07 -9.41 15.87
CA ASN A 388 4.03 -10.50 15.73
C ASN A 388 5.26 -10.13 14.87
N ASN A 389 5.15 -9.08 14.07
CA ASN A 389 6.29 -8.55 13.29
C ASN A 389 7.20 -7.64 14.11
N TYR A 390 6.82 -7.28 15.34
CA TYR A 390 7.54 -6.35 16.21
C TYR A 390 7.95 -6.95 17.57
N ARG A 391 7.87 -8.29 17.72
CA ARG A 391 8.17 -8.97 18.97
C ARG A 391 8.76 -10.37 18.74
N HIS A 392 9.57 -10.81 19.67
CA HIS A 392 9.98 -12.20 19.80
C HIS A 392 8.90 -12.99 20.52
N THR A 393 8.70 -14.23 20.11
CA THR A 393 8.01 -15.24 20.91
C THR A 393 9.07 -15.99 21.72
N LYS A 394 8.92 -16.02 23.06
CA LYS A 394 9.78 -16.78 23.95
C LYS A 394 8.96 -17.90 24.59
N ASN A 395 9.43 -19.13 24.46
CA ASN A 395 8.87 -20.26 25.19
C ASN A 395 9.65 -20.49 26.50
N ILE A 396 8.92 -20.63 27.60
CA ILE A 396 9.49 -20.97 28.91
C ILE A 396 8.89 -22.31 29.31
N LEU A 397 9.74 -23.34 29.39
CA LEU A 397 9.38 -24.64 29.93
C LEU A 397 9.80 -24.72 31.39
N THR A 398 8.85 -24.90 32.31
CA THR A 398 9.11 -25.03 33.75
C THR A 398 8.72 -26.42 34.20
N SER A 399 9.68 -27.16 34.71
CA SER A 399 9.41 -28.44 35.40
C SER A 399 9.45 -28.29 36.90
N PHE A 400 8.41 -28.74 37.53
CA PHE A 400 8.30 -28.87 39.03
C PHE A 400 8.71 -30.26 39.48
N ASN A 401 9.13 -31.16 38.59
CA ASN A 401 9.63 -32.47 38.93
C ASN A 401 11.02 -32.36 39.54
N THR A 402 11.22 -32.95 40.74
CA THR A 402 12.49 -32.92 41.49
C THR A 402 13.41 -34.09 41.13
N LYS A 403 12.96 -35.06 40.35
CA LYS A 403 13.74 -36.23 39.95
C LYS A 403 14.63 -35.91 38.76
N ALA A 404 15.86 -36.44 38.80
CA ALA A 404 16.73 -36.39 37.64
C ALA A 404 16.13 -37.16 36.43
N LEU A 405 16.47 -36.73 35.24
CA LEU A 405 16.04 -37.40 33.98
C LEU A 405 16.63 -38.78 33.78
N GLY A 406 17.74 -39.10 34.47
CA GLY A 406 18.36 -40.43 34.46
C GLY A 406 19.19 -40.76 33.23
N PHE A 407 19.64 -39.73 32.47
CA PHE A 407 20.52 -39.93 31.32
C PHE A 407 22.02 -40.10 31.71
N PHE A 408 22.40 -39.69 32.90
CA PHE A 408 23.79 -39.71 33.37
C PHE A 408 23.89 -40.20 34.82
#